data_2645b3fe5158ae344d4d2353c1b16033
#
_entry.id   2645b3fe5158ae344d4d2353c1b16033
#
_cell.length_a   1.000
_cell.length_b   1.000
_cell.length_c   1.000
_cell.angle_alpha   90.00
_cell.angle_beta   90.00
_cell.angle_gamma   90.00
#
_symmetry.space_group_name_H-M   'P 1'
#
loop_
_entity.id
_entity.type
_entity.pdbx_description
1 polymer ?
#
loop_
_entity_poly.entity_id
_entity_poly.type
_entity_poly.pdbx_seq_one_letter_code
_entity_poly.pdbx_strand_id
1 'polypeptide(L)'
;MKKLFCFALVLVTLISCMTACNLVQGIKDAISGESESAKSVEEMMNALSENRISDAKSLMHPEVAEKSNASLLQISNYLSGRKLSTIELKSININSSTGTSGKTYQEKSVFYVTLTDGEAVHLSIVYLTDDLGAGFYSFQMILGVI
;
A
#
# COMPACT_ATOMS: atom_id res chain seq x y z
N MET A 1 -37.45 -16.35 34.99
CA MET A 1 -35.98 -16.51 35.07
C MET A 1 -35.34 -17.07 33.79
N LYS A 2 -35.87 -18.11 33.12
CA LYS A 2 -35.27 -18.68 31.90
C LYS A 2 -35.20 -17.71 30.71
N LYS A 3 -36.16 -16.81 30.53
CA LYS A 3 -36.15 -15.81 29.42
C LYS A 3 -35.09 -14.69 29.59
N LEU A 4 -34.78 -14.33 30.84
CA LEU A 4 -33.79 -13.32 31.15
C LEU A 4 -32.35 -13.83 30.87
N PHE A 5 -32.13 -15.15 31.11
CA PHE A 5 -30.82 -15.78 30.87
C PHE A 5 -30.48 -15.90 29.38
N CYS A 6 -31.48 -16.18 28.51
CA CYS A 6 -31.29 -16.18 27.08
C CYS A 6 -30.93 -14.80 26.51
N PHE A 7 -31.54 -13.73 27.04
CA PHE A 7 -31.26 -12.38 26.59
C PHE A 7 -29.84 -11.92 26.96
N ALA A 8 -29.37 -12.28 28.15
CA ALA A 8 -28.01 -12.01 28.59
C ALA A 8 -26.96 -12.74 27.75
N LEU A 9 -27.23 -14.00 27.37
CA LEU A 9 -26.32 -14.80 26.54
C LEU A 9 -26.20 -14.25 25.13
N VAL A 10 -27.30 -13.79 24.52
CA VAL A 10 -27.31 -13.17 23.18
C VAL A 10 -26.57 -11.83 23.19
N LEU A 11 -26.73 -11.05 24.28
CA LEU A 11 -26.02 -9.76 24.40
C LEU A 11 -24.52 -9.94 24.53
N VAL A 12 -24.07 -10.94 25.29
CA VAL A 12 -22.62 -11.24 25.44
C VAL A 12 -22.00 -11.72 24.12
N THR A 13 -22.70 -12.53 23.32
CA THR A 13 -22.20 -12.97 22.00
C THR A 13 -22.15 -11.84 20.99
N LEU A 14 -23.11 -10.89 21.00
CA LEU A 14 -23.09 -9.71 20.15
C LEU A 14 -21.92 -8.75 20.48
N ILE A 15 -21.63 -8.56 21.77
CA ILE A 15 -20.49 -7.72 22.20
C ILE A 15 -19.16 -8.37 21.80
N SER A 16 -19.04 -9.70 21.88
CA SER A 16 -17.82 -10.42 21.46
C SER A 16 -17.56 -10.33 19.96
N CYS A 17 -18.61 -10.32 19.12
CA CYS A 17 -18.46 -10.12 17.67
C CYS A 17 -18.03 -8.70 17.32
N MET A 18 -18.50 -7.68 18.02
CA MET A 18 -18.10 -6.29 17.76
C MET A 18 -16.65 -6.01 18.16
N THR A 19 -16.14 -6.62 19.23
CA THR A 19 -14.75 -6.47 19.64
C THR A 19 -13.77 -7.17 18.69
N ALA A 20 -14.15 -8.32 18.12
CA ALA A 20 -13.32 -9.02 17.14
C ALA A 20 -13.19 -8.24 15.81
N CYS A 21 -14.27 -7.62 15.32
CA CYS A 21 -14.23 -6.78 14.12
C CYS A 21 -13.35 -5.53 14.34
N ASN A 22 -13.41 -4.89 15.49
CA ASN A 22 -12.57 -3.73 15.79
C ASN A 22 -11.08 -4.11 15.95
N LEU A 23 -10.78 -5.31 16.45
CA LEU A 23 -9.39 -5.77 16.58
C LEU A 23 -8.76 -6.02 15.21
N VAL A 24 -9.48 -6.61 14.26
CA VAL A 24 -9.01 -6.86 12.89
C VAL A 24 -8.84 -5.54 12.12
N GLN A 25 -9.73 -4.58 12.31
CA GLN A 25 -9.61 -3.24 11.75
C GLN A 25 -8.38 -2.52 12.35
N GLY A 26 -8.19 -2.55 13.66
CA GLY A 26 -7.04 -1.95 14.33
C GLY A 26 -5.69 -2.54 13.93
N ILE A 27 -5.63 -3.84 13.61
CA ILE A 27 -4.41 -4.48 13.08
C ILE A 27 -4.13 -4.01 11.65
N LYS A 28 -5.16 -3.88 10.80
CA LYS A 28 -5.00 -3.30 9.45
C LYS A 28 -4.53 -1.84 9.51
N ASP A 29 -5.10 -1.05 10.40
CA ASP A 29 -4.73 0.35 10.57
C ASP A 29 -3.32 0.52 11.17
N ALA A 30 -2.89 -0.39 12.06
CA ALA A 30 -1.54 -0.40 12.61
C ALA A 30 -0.48 -0.79 11.56
N ILE A 31 -0.76 -1.80 10.72
CA ILE A 31 0.14 -2.21 9.63
C ILE A 31 0.18 -1.14 8.53
N SER A 32 -0.95 -0.52 8.19
CA SER A 32 -1.00 0.57 7.21
C SER A 32 -0.48 1.91 7.74
N GLY A 33 -0.43 2.09 9.06
CA GLY A 33 0.05 3.33 9.70
C GLY A 33 1.57 3.43 9.80
N GLU A 34 2.30 2.32 9.75
CA GLU A 34 3.76 2.27 9.89
C GLU A 34 4.51 2.36 8.56
N SER A 35 3.86 2.08 7.43
CA SER A 35 4.49 2.11 6.11
C SER A 35 4.14 3.39 5.37
N GLU A 36 5.13 4.24 5.14
CA GLU A 36 4.97 5.45 4.32
C GLU A 36 4.60 5.10 2.87
N SER A 37 5.13 4.00 2.35
CA SER A 37 4.84 3.54 0.99
C SER A 37 3.40 3.05 0.83
N ALA A 38 2.81 2.42 1.84
CA ALA A 38 1.45 1.86 1.74
C ALA A 38 0.39 2.93 1.43
N LYS A 39 0.52 4.12 2.01
CA LYS A 39 -0.37 5.25 1.74
C LYS A 39 -0.24 5.77 0.31
N SER A 40 0.99 5.80 -0.20
CA SER A 40 1.30 6.33 -1.53
C SER A 40 1.04 5.32 -2.66
N VAL A 41 0.99 4.00 -2.35
CA VAL A 41 0.75 2.95 -3.37
C VAL A 41 -0.63 3.09 -4.00
N GLU A 42 -1.66 3.30 -3.20
CA GLU A 42 -3.03 3.47 -3.71
C GLU A 42 -3.12 4.70 -4.62
N GLU A 43 -2.51 5.80 -4.23
CA GLU A 43 -2.44 7.04 -5.01
C GLU A 43 -1.70 6.82 -6.34
N MET A 44 -0.55 6.14 -6.30
CA MET A 44 0.24 5.78 -7.48
C MET A 44 -0.57 4.91 -8.44
N MET A 45 -1.19 3.84 -7.94
CA MET A 45 -1.99 2.92 -8.76
C MET A 45 -3.21 3.61 -9.38
N ASN A 46 -3.88 4.49 -8.64
CA ASN A 46 -5.00 5.28 -9.16
C ASN A 46 -4.54 6.25 -10.26
N ALA A 47 -3.43 6.97 -10.03
CA ALA A 47 -2.87 7.87 -11.05
C ALA A 47 -2.51 7.12 -12.33
N LEU A 48 -1.85 5.96 -12.21
CA LEU A 48 -1.46 5.14 -13.36
C LEU A 48 -2.67 4.54 -14.09
N SER A 49 -3.69 4.06 -13.38
CA SER A 49 -4.90 3.52 -13.99
C SER A 49 -5.69 4.57 -14.78
N GLU A 50 -5.62 5.82 -14.36
CA GLU A 50 -6.28 6.96 -15.01
C GLU A 50 -5.38 7.68 -16.03
N ASN A 51 -4.20 7.10 -16.32
CA ASN A 51 -3.18 7.67 -17.23
C ASN A 51 -2.73 9.10 -16.83
N ARG A 52 -2.76 9.39 -15.52
CA ARG A 52 -2.26 10.65 -14.95
C ARG A 52 -0.76 10.53 -14.63
N ILE A 53 0.06 10.43 -15.68
CA ILE A 53 1.52 10.18 -15.56
C ILE A 53 2.23 11.30 -14.79
N SER A 54 1.79 12.55 -14.93
CA SER A 54 2.35 13.69 -14.19
C SER A 54 2.15 13.53 -12.68
N ASP A 55 0.97 13.07 -12.25
CA ASP A 55 0.66 12.85 -10.83
C ASP A 55 1.45 11.65 -10.30
N ALA A 56 1.50 10.55 -11.06
CA ALA A 56 2.33 9.40 -10.72
C ALA A 56 3.82 9.77 -10.58
N LYS A 57 4.33 10.64 -11.48
CA LYS A 57 5.70 11.15 -11.42
C LYS A 57 5.96 11.98 -10.17
N SER A 58 4.98 12.77 -9.69
CA SER A 58 5.11 13.57 -8.47
C SER A 58 5.23 12.72 -7.20
N LEU A 59 4.82 11.45 -7.24
CA LEU A 59 5.00 10.49 -6.16
C LEU A 59 6.36 9.78 -6.19
N MET A 60 7.12 9.94 -7.27
CA MET A 60 8.48 9.41 -7.36
C MET A 60 9.46 10.30 -6.57
N HIS A 61 10.50 9.66 -6.03
CA HIS A 61 11.59 10.40 -5.38
C HIS A 61 12.27 11.37 -6.38
N PRO A 62 12.62 12.60 -5.98
CA PRO A 62 13.16 13.63 -6.89
C PRO A 62 14.34 13.16 -7.75
N GLU A 63 15.21 12.31 -7.19
CA GLU A 63 16.39 11.80 -7.89
C GLU A 63 16.05 10.96 -9.13
N VAL A 64 14.91 10.25 -9.12
CA VAL A 64 14.52 9.31 -10.18
C VAL A 64 13.30 9.76 -10.98
N ALA A 65 12.58 10.79 -10.53
CA ALA A 65 11.33 11.24 -11.12
C ALA A 65 11.43 11.50 -12.62
N GLU A 66 12.50 12.19 -13.07
CA GLU A 66 12.67 12.50 -14.50
C GLU A 66 12.96 11.25 -15.35
N LYS A 67 13.59 10.23 -14.77
CA LYS A 67 13.96 8.99 -15.48
C LYS A 67 12.85 7.95 -15.49
N SER A 68 11.85 8.10 -14.63
CA SER A 68 10.77 7.11 -14.43
C SER A 68 9.65 7.16 -15.48
N ASN A 69 9.60 8.18 -16.31
CA ASN A 69 8.48 8.44 -17.22
C ASN A 69 8.14 7.23 -18.13
N ALA A 70 9.13 6.57 -18.70
CA ALA A 70 8.93 5.42 -19.59
C ALA A 70 8.34 4.21 -18.84
N SER A 71 8.84 3.90 -17.64
CA SER A 71 8.34 2.79 -16.83
C SER A 71 6.93 3.07 -16.29
N LEU A 72 6.64 4.28 -15.85
CA LEU A 72 5.30 4.67 -15.40
C LEU A 72 4.29 4.57 -16.54
N LEU A 73 4.65 5.03 -17.75
CA LEU A 73 3.80 4.90 -18.93
C LEU A 73 3.56 3.43 -19.30
N GLN A 74 4.57 2.58 -19.19
CA GLN A 74 4.42 1.14 -19.44
C GLN A 74 3.43 0.49 -18.47
N ILE A 75 3.52 0.81 -17.18
CA ILE A 75 2.58 0.30 -16.17
C ILE A 75 1.17 0.85 -16.42
N SER A 76 1.03 2.14 -16.72
CA SER A 76 -0.26 2.75 -17.05
C SER A 76 -0.94 2.09 -18.25
N ASN A 77 -0.18 1.84 -19.33
CA ASN A 77 -0.67 1.13 -20.50
C ASN A 77 -1.11 -0.31 -20.18
N TYR A 78 -0.35 -1.00 -19.30
CA TYR A 78 -0.73 -2.32 -18.85
C TYR A 78 -2.03 -2.30 -18.02
N LEU A 79 -2.18 -1.35 -17.11
CA LEU A 79 -3.41 -1.19 -16.34
C LEU A 79 -4.61 -0.89 -17.22
N SER A 80 -4.44 -0.07 -18.26
CA SER A 80 -5.48 0.20 -19.26
C SER A 80 -6.85 0.58 -18.65
N GLY A 81 -6.84 1.41 -17.61
CA GLY A 81 -8.04 1.85 -16.88
C GLY A 81 -8.52 0.89 -15.78
N ARG A 82 -7.92 -0.29 -15.63
CA ARG A 82 -8.24 -1.19 -14.52
C ARG A 82 -7.80 -0.59 -13.21
N LYS A 83 -8.73 -0.55 -12.26
CA LYS A 83 -8.48 0.01 -10.92
C LYS A 83 -8.03 -1.06 -9.94
N LEU A 84 -7.50 -0.60 -8.85
CA LEU A 84 -7.17 -1.42 -7.70
C LEU A 84 -8.47 -1.86 -7.00
N SER A 85 -8.60 -3.16 -6.74
CA SER A 85 -9.71 -3.75 -5.97
C SER A 85 -9.28 -4.03 -4.53
N THR A 86 -8.11 -4.67 -4.36
CA THR A 86 -7.53 -4.93 -3.04
C THR A 86 -6.03 -4.71 -3.06
N ILE A 87 -5.47 -4.35 -1.91
CA ILE A 87 -4.03 -4.26 -1.68
C ILE A 87 -3.68 -4.96 -0.36
N GLU A 88 -2.66 -5.78 -0.38
CA GLU A 88 -2.18 -6.52 0.79
C GLU A 88 -0.66 -6.41 0.88
N LEU A 89 -0.15 -5.87 2.00
CA LEU A 89 1.28 -5.85 2.27
C LEU A 89 1.75 -7.25 2.64
N LYS A 90 2.71 -7.80 1.89
CA LYS A 90 3.28 -9.15 2.12
C LYS A 90 4.59 -9.13 2.86
N SER A 91 5.44 -8.17 2.56
CA SER A 91 6.70 -8.00 3.27
C SER A 91 7.11 -6.54 3.32
N ILE A 92 7.79 -6.18 4.38
CA ILE A 92 8.37 -4.86 4.59
C ILE A 92 9.74 -5.02 5.24
N ASN A 93 10.71 -4.27 4.74
CA ASN A 93 12.04 -4.16 5.32
C ASN A 93 12.40 -2.68 5.41
N ILE A 94 12.68 -2.21 6.61
CA ILE A 94 12.96 -0.80 6.88
C ILE A 94 14.42 -0.67 7.29
N ASN A 95 15.15 0.20 6.61
CA ASN A 95 16.50 0.60 6.96
C ASN A 95 16.53 2.10 7.22
N SER A 96 17.10 2.49 8.34
CA SER A 96 17.37 3.90 8.64
C SER A 96 18.85 4.09 8.95
N SER A 97 19.42 5.14 8.40
CA SER A 97 20.80 5.54 8.69
C SER A 97 20.86 7.03 9.00
N THR A 98 21.81 7.41 9.86
CA THR A 98 22.10 8.81 10.18
C THR A 98 23.56 9.03 9.85
N GLY A 99 23.85 9.90 8.90
CA GLY A 99 25.18 10.25 8.46
C GLY A 99 25.43 11.75 8.58
N THR A 100 26.60 12.19 8.10
CA THR A 100 26.97 13.61 8.04
C THR A 100 26.11 14.42 7.09
N SER A 101 25.46 13.75 6.11
CA SER A 101 24.55 14.33 5.11
C SER A 101 23.07 14.27 5.50
N GLY A 102 22.74 13.92 6.76
CA GLY A 102 21.38 13.86 7.23
C GLY A 102 20.88 12.46 7.59
N LYS A 103 19.58 12.34 7.76
CA LYS A 103 18.90 11.08 8.09
C LYS A 103 18.26 10.51 6.83
N THR A 104 18.60 9.28 6.51
CA THR A 104 18.00 8.54 5.39
C THR A 104 17.11 7.44 5.94
N TYR A 105 15.90 7.35 5.41
CA TYR A 105 14.95 6.28 5.65
C TYR A 105 14.65 5.57 4.34
N GLN A 106 14.83 4.26 4.32
CA GLN A 106 14.53 3.43 3.16
C GLN A 106 13.59 2.30 3.55
N GLU A 107 12.49 2.19 2.84
CA GLU A 107 11.52 1.12 2.98
C GLU A 107 11.51 0.28 1.69
N LYS A 108 11.67 -1.05 1.82
CA LYS A 108 11.48 -2.02 0.75
C LYS A 108 10.26 -2.85 1.06
N SER A 109 9.25 -2.78 0.21
CA SER A 109 7.96 -3.42 0.45
C SER A 109 7.53 -4.23 -0.77
N VAL A 110 6.81 -5.33 -0.50
CA VAL A 110 6.12 -6.13 -1.52
C VAL A 110 4.65 -6.14 -1.20
N PHE A 111 3.83 -5.76 -2.18
CA PHE A 111 2.38 -5.80 -2.09
C PHE A 111 1.80 -6.79 -3.10
N TYR A 112 0.75 -7.47 -2.69
CA TYR A 112 -0.15 -8.19 -3.60
C TYR A 112 -1.36 -7.30 -3.86
N VAL A 113 -1.61 -7.08 -5.13
CA VAL A 113 -2.69 -6.22 -5.60
C VAL A 113 -3.61 -7.03 -6.48
N THR A 114 -4.92 -6.94 -6.23
CA THR A 114 -5.93 -7.48 -7.13
C THR A 114 -6.57 -6.33 -7.89
N LEU A 115 -6.64 -6.43 -9.20
CA LEU A 115 -7.29 -5.48 -10.07
C LEU A 115 -8.80 -5.76 -10.17
N THR A 116 -9.54 -4.80 -10.71
CA THR A 116 -11.03 -4.89 -10.81
C THR A 116 -11.53 -6.02 -11.70
N ASP A 117 -10.70 -6.57 -12.59
CA ASP A 117 -11.00 -7.75 -13.41
C ASP A 117 -10.61 -9.07 -12.73
N GLY A 118 -10.08 -9.02 -11.49
CA GLY A 118 -9.66 -10.18 -10.73
C GLY A 118 -8.22 -10.61 -10.97
N GLU A 119 -7.49 -9.94 -11.87
CA GLU A 119 -6.07 -10.24 -12.08
C GLU A 119 -5.25 -9.82 -10.85
N ALA A 120 -4.34 -10.71 -10.42
CA ALA A 120 -3.42 -10.45 -9.32
C ALA A 120 -2.04 -10.06 -9.85
N VAL A 121 -1.46 -9.01 -9.30
CA VAL A 121 -0.12 -8.52 -9.62
C VAL A 121 0.67 -8.29 -8.34
N HIS A 122 1.99 -8.42 -8.43
CA HIS A 122 2.90 -8.08 -7.34
C HIS A 122 3.52 -6.71 -7.60
N LEU A 123 3.56 -5.88 -6.57
CA LEU A 123 4.31 -4.63 -6.59
C LEU A 123 5.56 -4.78 -5.73
N SER A 124 6.73 -4.53 -6.30
CA SER A 124 7.99 -4.41 -5.57
C SER A 124 8.39 -2.94 -5.51
N ILE A 125 8.53 -2.41 -4.32
CA ILE A 125 8.65 -0.98 -4.08
C ILE A 125 9.89 -0.71 -3.25
N VAL A 126 10.58 0.36 -3.58
CA VAL A 126 11.57 1.01 -2.71
C VAL A 126 11.10 2.45 -2.50
N TYR A 127 10.78 2.79 -1.27
CA TYR A 127 10.42 4.15 -0.87
C TYR A 127 11.60 4.77 -0.12
N LEU A 128 11.97 5.97 -0.47
CA LEU A 128 13.13 6.68 0.10
C LEU A 128 12.68 8.03 0.66
N THR A 129 13.21 8.36 1.83
CA THR A 129 13.11 9.70 2.41
C THR A 129 14.51 10.14 2.82
N ASP A 130 14.96 11.24 2.29
CA ASP A 130 16.26 11.86 2.55
C ASP A 130 16.20 13.39 2.44
N ASP A 131 17.35 14.04 2.32
CA ASP A 131 17.45 15.50 2.24
C ASP A 131 16.85 16.08 0.95
N LEU A 132 16.70 15.26 -0.11
CA LEU A 132 16.11 15.67 -1.39
C LEU A 132 14.59 15.59 -1.37
N GLY A 133 14.03 14.78 -0.46
CA GLY A 133 12.60 14.60 -0.32
C GLY A 133 12.19 13.16 0.00
N ALA A 134 10.91 12.87 -0.21
CA ALA A 134 10.34 11.55 -0.01
C ALA A 134 9.59 11.09 -1.26
N GLY A 135 9.63 9.78 -1.56
CA GLY A 135 8.92 9.23 -2.71
C GLY A 135 9.39 7.84 -3.11
N PHE A 136 8.76 7.29 -4.15
CA PHE A 136 9.16 6.00 -4.70
C PHE A 136 10.48 6.12 -5.46
N TYR A 137 11.52 5.52 -4.93
CA TYR A 137 12.81 5.37 -5.61
C TYR A 137 12.76 4.27 -6.68
N SER A 138 11.95 3.24 -6.43
CA SER A 138 11.64 2.18 -7.40
C SER A 138 10.18 1.76 -7.23
N PHE A 139 9.47 1.64 -8.33
CA PHE A 139 8.11 1.13 -8.39
C PHE A 139 8.01 0.14 -9.54
N GLN A 140 7.91 -1.13 -9.24
CA GLN A 140 7.91 -2.22 -10.23
C GLN A 140 6.68 -3.09 -10.09
N MET A 141 6.03 -3.37 -11.21
CA MET A 141 4.94 -4.32 -11.30
C MET A 141 5.45 -5.63 -11.91
N ILE A 142 5.25 -6.72 -11.20
CA ILE A 142 5.64 -8.06 -11.61
C ILE A 142 4.38 -8.85 -11.91
N LEU A 143 4.28 -9.31 -13.16
CA LEU A 143 3.13 -10.05 -13.66
C LEU A 143 3.31 -11.55 -13.43
N GLY A 144 2.24 -12.20 -12.98
CA GLY A 144 2.09 -13.66 -13.04
C GLY A 144 3.13 -14.46 -12.27
N VAL A 145 3.09 -14.40 -10.94
CA VAL A 145 3.58 -15.52 -10.12
C VAL A 145 2.57 -15.74 -9.00
N ILE A 146 1.90 -16.83 -9.07
CA ILE A 146 1.21 -17.45 -7.94
C ILE A 146 2.11 -18.55 -7.39
#